data_2731a5f422526fd46c6251f664e4f52b
#
_entry.id   2731a5f422526fd46c6251f664e4f52b
#
_cell.length_a   1.000
_cell.length_b   1.000
_cell.length_c   1.000
_cell.angle_alpha   90.00
_cell.angle_beta   90.00
_cell.angle_gamma   90.00
#
_symmetry.space_group_name_H-M   'P 1'
#
loop_
_entity.id
_entity.type
_entity.pdbx_description
1 polymer ?
#
loop_
_entity_poly.entity_id
_entity_poly.type
_entity_poly.pdbx_seq_one_letter_code
_entity_poly.pdbx_strand_id
1 'polypeptide(L)'
;IDQPRWAELTSMEEIDAFIAKVGFPILIRPSYVLSGAAMNVCHSKEQMIEFLNLAAKVSKEYPVVVSEFLQGAKEIEFDAVAMNGEVVEYAISEHIEFAGVHSGDATLVFPAQKIYFETARRIKKVSKMIAKELNISGPFNIQFLAKNNDVKVIECNLRASRSFPFVSKVLKRNFIETATRIMLDAPYTKPDKSAFDIDWIGVKASQFSFARLHKADPVLGVDMSSTGEVGCIGDDFNEALLSAMIAVGNRIPQKNVLVSSGQEQG
;
A
#
# COMPACT_ATOMS: atom_id res chain seq x y z
N ILE A 1 7.37 -12.41 -12.55
CA ILE A 1 6.85 -11.34 -11.69
C ILE A 1 8.02 -10.79 -10.91
N ASP A 2 8.23 -9.51 -11.01
CA ASP A 2 9.37 -8.84 -10.37
C ASP A 2 9.01 -8.40 -8.95
N GLN A 3 9.99 -8.51 -8.03
CA GLN A 3 9.88 -8.14 -6.62
C GLN A 3 11.13 -7.34 -6.22
N PRO A 4 11.08 -6.52 -5.16
CA PRO A 4 12.31 -6.02 -4.54
C PRO A 4 13.25 -7.18 -4.23
N ARG A 5 14.54 -6.99 -4.35
CA ARG A 5 15.51 -8.04 -3.95
C ARG A 5 15.34 -8.33 -2.46
N TRP A 6 15.30 -9.58 -2.10
CA TRP A 6 15.13 -10.01 -0.71
C TRP A 6 15.87 -11.30 -0.43
N ALA A 7 16.14 -11.54 0.83
CA ALA A 7 16.70 -12.79 1.31
C ALA A 7 16.22 -13.06 2.73
N GLU A 8 16.08 -14.34 3.04
CA GLU A 8 15.85 -14.84 4.36
C GLU A 8 17.24 -15.17 4.96
N LEU A 9 17.61 -14.50 6.02
CA LEU A 9 18.99 -14.47 6.53
C LEU A 9 19.03 -14.90 7.99
N THR A 10 20.03 -15.72 8.31
CA THR A 10 20.19 -16.31 9.65
C THR A 10 21.51 -15.89 10.33
N SER A 11 22.43 -15.28 9.57
CA SER A 11 23.72 -14.85 10.10
C SER A 11 24.07 -13.41 9.68
N MET A 12 24.95 -12.78 10.42
CA MET A 12 25.44 -11.42 10.11
C MET A 12 26.26 -11.38 8.82
N GLU A 13 27.01 -12.44 8.53
CA GLU A 13 27.82 -12.58 7.32
C GLU A 13 26.93 -12.61 6.08
N GLU A 14 25.81 -13.31 6.14
CA GLU A 14 24.81 -13.34 5.05
C GLU A 14 24.16 -11.97 4.85
N ILE A 15 23.84 -11.26 5.95
CA ILE A 15 23.29 -9.90 5.90
C ILE A 15 24.30 -8.93 5.27
N ASP A 16 25.55 -8.95 5.69
CA ASP A 16 26.60 -8.10 5.13
C ASP A 16 26.81 -8.40 3.63
N ALA A 17 26.78 -9.65 3.22
CA ALA A 17 26.86 -10.04 1.82
C ALA A 17 25.65 -9.56 0.99
N PHE A 18 24.45 -9.57 1.57
CA PHE A 18 23.26 -9.04 0.94
C PHE A 18 23.35 -7.52 0.76
N ILE A 19 23.73 -6.80 1.83
CA ILE A 19 23.90 -5.34 1.79
C ILE A 19 24.97 -4.91 0.77
N ALA A 20 26.05 -5.66 0.64
CA ALA A 20 27.06 -5.39 -0.38
C ALA A 20 26.50 -5.42 -1.82
N LYS A 21 25.38 -6.15 -2.05
CA LYS A 21 24.72 -6.25 -3.35
C LYS A 21 23.64 -5.18 -3.58
N VAL A 22 22.91 -4.79 -2.51
CA VAL A 22 21.74 -3.91 -2.65
C VAL A 22 21.99 -2.49 -2.15
N GLY A 23 22.93 -2.30 -1.21
CA GLY A 23 23.15 -1.03 -0.52
C GLY A 23 22.08 -0.71 0.53
N PHE A 24 22.22 0.45 1.18
CA PHE A 24 21.18 1.03 2.02
C PHE A 24 20.33 2.02 1.22
N PRO A 25 19.06 2.27 1.63
CA PRO A 25 18.36 1.67 2.77
C PRO A 25 17.85 0.25 2.49
N ILE A 26 17.69 -0.52 3.57
CA ILE A 26 17.11 -1.85 3.56
C ILE A 26 15.88 -1.88 4.48
N LEU A 27 14.94 -2.77 4.20
CA LEU A 27 13.81 -3.09 5.06
C LEU A 27 14.06 -4.42 5.77
N ILE A 28 13.95 -4.41 7.10
CA ILE A 28 14.04 -5.61 7.93
C ILE A 28 12.64 -5.98 8.39
N ARG A 29 12.28 -7.25 8.22
CA ARG A 29 11.00 -7.81 8.66
C ARG A 29 11.25 -9.10 9.42
N PRO A 30 10.88 -9.21 10.71
CA PRO A 30 10.83 -10.49 11.41
C PRO A 30 9.82 -11.41 10.71
N SER A 31 10.15 -12.70 10.60
CA SER A 31 9.20 -13.69 10.10
C SER A 31 8.03 -13.83 11.06
N TYR A 32 6.83 -14.07 10.52
CA TYR A 32 5.59 -14.31 11.28
C TYR A 32 5.07 -13.12 12.12
N VAL A 33 5.37 -11.90 11.74
CA VAL A 33 4.78 -10.71 12.35
C VAL A 33 3.64 -10.19 11.48
N LEU A 34 2.51 -9.80 12.12
CA LEU A 34 1.34 -9.25 11.45
C LEU A 34 1.36 -7.72 11.47
N SER A 35 0.78 -7.11 10.43
CA SER A 35 0.51 -5.66 10.34
C SER A 35 1.76 -4.76 10.44
N GLY A 36 2.90 -5.22 9.93
CA GLY A 36 4.13 -4.40 9.92
C GLY A 36 4.82 -4.27 11.28
N ALA A 37 4.30 -4.89 12.34
CA ALA A 37 4.89 -4.82 13.67
C ALA A 37 6.35 -5.25 13.64
N ALA A 38 7.24 -4.42 14.23
CA ALA A 38 8.69 -4.62 14.22
C ALA A 38 9.35 -4.62 12.82
N MET A 39 8.66 -4.18 11.76
CA MET A 39 9.30 -3.84 10.49
C MET A 39 10.00 -2.49 10.63
N ASN A 40 11.21 -2.38 10.08
CA ASN A 40 11.95 -1.13 10.12
C ASN A 40 12.78 -0.91 8.87
N VAL A 41 12.84 0.34 8.43
CA VAL A 41 13.76 0.79 7.38
C VAL A 41 15.06 1.25 8.02
N CYS A 42 16.16 0.60 7.64
CA CYS A 42 17.49 0.92 8.14
C CYS A 42 18.28 1.66 7.08
N HIS A 43 18.84 2.81 7.45
CA HIS A 43 19.65 3.64 6.58
C HIS A 43 21.16 3.45 6.82
N SER A 44 21.52 2.73 7.88
CA SER A 44 22.91 2.42 8.22
C SER A 44 23.06 1.06 8.91
N LYS A 45 24.29 0.59 9.00
CA LYS A 45 24.61 -0.68 9.67
C LYS A 45 24.32 -0.62 11.18
N GLU A 46 24.50 0.52 11.80
CA GLU A 46 24.24 0.74 13.23
C GLU A 46 22.77 0.59 13.54
N GLN A 47 21.89 1.25 12.76
CA GLN A 47 20.44 1.11 12.88
C GLN A 47 19.99 -0.33 12.65
N MET A 48 20.57 -1.00 11.65
CA MET A 48 20.28 -2.39 11.37
C MET A 48 20.57 -3.31 12.58
N ILE A 49 21.74 -3.16 13.21
CA ILE A 49 22.12 -3.96 14.38
C ILE A 49 21.16 -3.71 15.54
N GLU A 50 20.77 -2.47 15.77
CA GLU A 50 19.79 -2.12 16.81
C GLU A 50 18.45 -2.81 16.57
N PHE A 51 17.93 -2.76 15.35
CA PHE A 51 16.65 -3.40 14.99
C PHE A 51 16.73 -4.92 15.02
N LEU A 52 17.83 -5.53 14.59
CA LEU A 52 18.01 -6.99 14.70
C LEU A 52 17.99 -7.46 16.16
N ASN A 53 18.59 -6.69 17.06
CA ASN A 53 18.56 -6.98 18.49
C ASN A 53 17.14 -6.86 19.08
N LEU A 54 16.31 -5.93 18.56
CA LEU A 54 14.90 -5.82 18.94
C LEU A 54 14.09 -6.98 18.37
N ALA A 55 14.27 -7.29 17.09
CA ALA A 55 13.60 -8.37 16.39
C ALA A 55 13.89 -9.74 17.04
N ALA A 56 15.14 -10.00 17.44
CA ALA A 56 15.54 -11.22 18.13
C ALA A 56 14.87 -11.40 19.51
N LYS A 57 14.44 -10.31 20.16
CA LYS A 57 13.66 -10.38 21.40
C LYS A 57 12.22 -10.80 21.16
N VAL A 58 11.68 -10.48 19.99
CA VAL A 58 10.28 -10.77 19.59
C VAL A 58 10.17 -12.16 18.96
N SER A 59 11.19 -12.58 18.21
CA SER A 59 11.20 -13.87 17.49
C SER A 59 12.55 -14.55 17.61
N LYS A 60 12.71 -15.40 18.62
CA LYS A 60 13.97 -16.11 18.91
C LYS A 60 14.28 -17.28 17.98
N GLU A 61 13.29 -17.78 17.26
CA GLU A 61 13.38 -19.05 16.52
C GLU A 61 13.26 -18.93 15.00
N TYR A 62 13.05 -17.71 14.48
CA TYR A 62 12.76 -17.54 13.06
C TYR A 62 13.75 -16.60 12.36
N PRO A 63 14.09 -16.89 11.12
CA PRO A 63 14.96 -16.03 10.33
C PRO A 63 14.33 -14.65 10.11
N VAL A 64 15.18 -13.69 9.84
CA VAL A 64 14.77 -12.33 9.50
C VAL A 64 14.79 -12.18 7.98
N VAL A 65 13.71 -11.65 7.41
CA VAL A 65 13.66 -11.29 6.01
C VAL A 65 14.23 -9.87 5.86
N VAL A 66 15.24 -9.73 5.04
CA VAL A 66 15.83 -8.45 4.67
C VAL A 66 15.55 -8.20 3.20
N SER A 67 15.06 -7.01 2.88
CA SER A 67 14.79 -6.63 1.50
C SER A 67 15.36 -5.26 1.17
N GLU A 68 15.65 -5.06 -0.12
CA GLU A 68 15.93 -3.75 -0.70
C GLU A 68 14.75 -2.81 -0.44
N PHE A 69 15.02 -1.59 0.03
CA PHE A 69 14.01 -0.55 0.17
C PHE A 69 14.10 0.44 -1.00
N LEU A 70 13.06 0.50 -1.81
CA LEU A 70 13.01 1.35 -3.00
C LEU A 70 12.61 2.78 -2.64
N GLN A 71 13.57 3.56 -2.20
CA GLN A 71 13.34 4.95 -1.81
C GLN A 71 12.79 5.79 -2.97
N GLY A 72 11.76 6.59 -2.69
CA GLY A 72 11.09 7.44 -3.67
C GLY A 72 10.24 6.68 -4.70
N ALA A 73 9.98 5.40 -4.48
CA ALA A 73 9.02 4.66 -5.28
C ALA A 73 7.58 5.06 -4.92
N LYS A 74 6.69 5.05 -5.90
CA LYS A 74 5.24 5.14 -5.69
C LYS A 74 4.73 3.81 -5.17
N GLU A 75 3.81 3.84 -4.22
CA GLU A 75 3.05 2.67 -3.82
C GLU A 75 1.66 2.70 -4.43
N ILE A 76 1.23 1.56 -4.98
CA ILE A 76 0.02 1.46 -5.79
C ILE A 76 -0.75 0.21 -5.35
N GLU A 77 -2.04 0.38 -5.11
CA GLU A 77 -2.96 -0.67 -4.74
C GLU A 77 -3.74 -1.16 -5.97
N PHE A 78 -3.87 -2.45 -6.10
CA PHE A 78 -4.75 -3.10 -7.06
C PHE A 78 -5.79 -3.89 -6.28
N ASP A 79 -6.98 -3.33 -6.09
CA ASP A 79 -8.12 -3.99 -5.48
C ASP A 79 -8.96 -4.64 -6.56
N ALA A 80 -9.27 -5.92 -6.43
CA ALA A 80 -9.97 -6.64 -7.49
C ALA A 80 -10.83 -7.80 -6.97
N VAL A 81 -11.76 -8.19 -7.83
CA VAL A 81 -12.54 -9.41 -7.70
C VAL A 81 -12.24 -10.31 -8.89
N ALA A 82 -11.98 -11.58 -8.64
CA ALA A 82 -11.76 -12.58 -9.67
C ALA A 82 -12.72 -13.76 -9.54
N MET A 83 -12.90 -14.50 -10.63
CA MET A 83 -13.63 -15.75 -10.70
C MET A 83 -12.81 -16.75 -11.50
N ASN A 84 -12.46 -17.87 -10.91
CA ASN A 84 -11.68 -18.93 -11.52
C ASN A 84 -10.39 -18.41 -12.22
N GLY A 85 -9.68 -17.50 -11.53
CA GLY A 85 -8.46 -16.87 -12.03
C GLY A 85 -8.66 -15.74 -13.04
N GLU A 86 -9.88 -15.42 -13.45
CA GLU A 86 -10.18 -14.29 -14.32
C GLU A 86 -10.59 -13.06 -13.52
N VAL A 87 -9.91 -11.94 -13.73
CA VAL A 87 -10.26 -10.66 -13.09
C VAL A 87 -11.57 -10.15 -13.69
N VAL A 88 -12.59 -10.03 -12.84
CA VAL A 88 -13.94 -9.58 -13.18
C VAL A 88 -14.05 -8.06 -13.14
N GLU A 89 -13.59 -7.48 -12.03
CA GLU A 89 -13.51 -6.03 -11.83
C GLU A 89 -12.29 -5.66 -10.99
N TYR A 90 -11.83 -4.41 -11.13
CA TYR A 90 -10.64 -3.94 -10.44
C TYR A 90 -10.64 -2.43 -10.29
N ALA A 91 -9.84 -1.94 -9.34
CA ALA A 91 -9.51 -0.54 -9.12
C ALA A 91 -7.99 -0.40 -8.94
N ILE A 92 -7.41 0.68 -9.48
CA ILE A 92 -6.01 1.04 -9.25
C ILE A 92 -5.99 2.38 -8.53
N SER A 93 -5.59 2.34 -7.27
CA SER A 93 -5.38 3.51 -6.41
C SER A 93 -3.89 3.76 -6.22
N GLU A 94 -3.49 5.01 -5.99
CA GLU A 94 -2.11 5.31 -5.62
C GLU A 94 -2.06 5.97 -4.24
N HIS A 95 -0.96 5.73 -3.52
CA HIS A 95 -0.64 6.48 -2.31
C HIS A 95 -0.13 7.87 -2.69
N ILE A 96 -0.56 8.90 -1.96
CA ILE A 96 -0.02 10.25 -2.10
C ILE A 96 1.41 10.28 -1.56
N GLU A 97 1.65 9.60 -0.46
CA GLU A 97 2.95 9.40 0.14
C GLU A 97 3.81 8.43 -0.71
N PHE A 98 5.13 8.56 -0.62
CA PHE A 98 6.04 7.56 -1.19
C PHE A 98 6.04 6.28 -0.36
N ALA A 99 6.55 5.21 -0.95
CA ALA A 99 6.69 3.91 -0.30
C ALA A 99 7.39 3.99 1.07
N GLY A 100 6.90 3.21 2.02
CA GLY A 100 7.35 3.18 3.40
C GLY A 100 6.31 3.65 4.41
N VAL A 101 5.13 4.04 3.96
CA VAL A 101 3.94 4.29 4.80
C VAL A 101 3.00 3.12 4.67
N HIS A 102 2.55 2.55 5.79
CA HIS A 102 1.61 1.43 5.78
C HIS A 102 0.32 1.80 5.02
N SER A 103 -0.18 0.90 4.17
CA SER A 103 -1.36 1.17 3.31
C SER A 103 -2.61 1.58 4.09
N GLY A 104 -2.76 1.12 5.33
CA GLY A 104 -3.83 1.55 6.24
C GLY A 104 -3.73 3.01 6.65
N ASP A 105 -2.52 3.56 6.71
CA ASP A 105 -2.22 4.93 7.16
C ASP A 105 -2.09 5.90 6.01
N ALA A 106 -1.71 5.42 4.83
CA ALA A 106 -1.51 6.24 3.65
C ALA A 106 -2.80 6.91 3.16
N THR A 107 -2.62 8.10 2.58
CA THR A 107 -3.66 8.79 1.84
C THR A 107 -3.75 8.20 0.44
N LEU A 108 -4.90 7.63 0.07
CA LEU A 108 -5.12 7.05 -1.24
C LEU A 108 -5.91 7.99 -2.14
N VAL A 109 -5.53 8.05 -3.40
CA VAL A 109 -6.34 8.67 -4.46
C VAL A 109 -6.79 7.62 -5.46
N PHE A 110 -8.06 7.69 -5.85
CA PHE A 110 -8.65 6.82 -6.85
C PHE A 110 -9.53 7.62 -7.83
N PRO A 111 -9.39 7.40 -9.16
CA PRO A 111 -8.35 6.61 -9.82
C PRO A 111 -6.95 7.18 -9.60
N ALA A 112 -5.91 6.36 -9.74
CA ALA A 112 -4.53 6.80 -9.67
C ALA A 112 -4.26 7.97 -10.62
N GLN A 113 -3.63 9.06 -10.12
CA GLN A 113 -3.49 10.35 -10.82
C GLN A 113 -2.10 10.58 -11.42
N LYS A 114 -1.07 10.09 -10.74
CA LYS A 114 0.34 10.39 -11.05
C LYS A 114 1.13 9.13 -11.39
N ILE A 115 0.51 8.19 -12.11
CA ILE A 115 1.17 7.01 -12.67
C ILE A 115 1.15 7.07 -14.19
N TYR A 116 2.18 6.57 -14.83
CA TYR A 116 2.20 6.45 -16.28
C TYR A 116 1.20 5.40 -16.76
N PHE A 117 0.63 5.61 -17.94
CA PHE A 117 -0.26 4.63 -18.56
C PHE A 117 0.39 3.24 -18.67
N GLU A 118 1.68 3.19 -19.00
CA GLU A 118 2.44 1.94 -19.07
C GLU A 118 2.56 1.25 -17.71
N THR A 119 2.71 2.01 -16.63
CA THR A 119 2.70 1.48 -15.25
C THR A 119 1.36 0.79 -14.95
N ALA A 120 0.24 1.47 -15.22
CA ALA A 120 -1.11 0.91 -15.01
C ALA A 120 -1.32 -0.36 -15.85
N ARG A 121 -0.84 -0.37 -17.10
CA ARG A 121 -0.91 -1.54 -18.00
C ARG A 121 -0.11 -2.72 -17.46
N ARG A 122 1.10 -2.49 -16.94
CA ARG A 122 1.95 -3.53 -16.33
C ARG A 122 1.33 -4.08 -15.05
N ILE A 123 0.83 -3.22 -14.16
CA ILE A 123 0.12 -3.62 -12.95
C ILE A 123 -1.05 -4.54 -13.31
N LYS A 124 -1.92 -4.12 -14.22
CA LYS A 124 -3.04 -4.93 -14.68
C LYS A 124 -2.61 -6.29 -15.26
N LYS A 125 -1.53 -6.30 -16.06
CA LYS A 125 -0.99 -7.55 -16.63
C LYS A 125 -0.50 -8.50 -15.55
N VAL A 126 0.32 -8.01 -14.62
CA VAL A 126 0.87 -8.80 -13.50
C VAL A 126 -0.25 -9.33 -12.61
N SER A 127 -1.22 -8.48 -12.26
CA SER A 127 -2.36 -8.88 -11.43
C SER A 127 -3.19 -9.98 -12.06
N LYS A 128 -3.42 -9.93 -13.39
CA LYS A 128 -4.10 -11.00 -14.11
C LYS A 128 -3.30 -12.31 -14.12
N MET A 129 -1.97 -12.22 -14.24
CA MET A 129 -1.12 -13.42 -14.17
C MET A 129 -1.18 -14.05 -12.78
N ILE A 130 -1.12 -13.25 -11.71
CA ILE A 130 -1.24 -13.73 -10.33
C ILE A 130 -2.62 -14.35 -10.09
N ALA A 131 -3.69 -13.68 -10.49
CA ALA A 131 -5.05 -14.18 -10.32
C ALA A 131 -5.23 -15.54 -10.99
N LYS A 132 -4.70 -15.70 -12.21
CA LYS A 132 -4.76 -16.94 -12.99
C LYS A 132 -3.94 -18.05 -12.34
N GLU A 133 -2.69 -17.77 -11.96
CA GLU A 133 -1.77 -18.76 -11.40
C GLU A 133 -2.27 -19.29 -10.05
N LEU A 134 -2.83 -18.43 -9.22
CA LEU A 134 -3.41 -18.79 -7.92
C LEU A 134 -4.87 -19.24 -8.02
N ASN A 135 -5.45 -19.27 -9.22
CA ASN A 135 -6.87 -19.62 -9.47
C ASN A 135 -7.84 -18.90 -8.53
N ILE A 136 -7.67 -17.57 -8.39
CA ILE A 136 -8.42 -16.79 -7.41
C ILE A 136 -9.90 -16.74 -7.76
N SER A 137 -10.76 -17.02 -6.76
CA SER A 137 -12.20 -16.77 -6.82
C SER A 137 -12.62 -15.99 -5.57
N GLY A 138 -13.02 -14.73 -5.75
CA GLY A 138 -13.35 -13.80 -4.68
C GLY A 138 -12.51 -12.54 -4.69
N PRO A 139 -12.48 -11.78 -3.58
CA PRO A 139 -11.74 -10.53 -3.46
C PRO A 139 -10.25 -10.78 -3.25
N PHE A 140 -9.42 -9.93 -3.83
CA PHE A 140 -7.98 -9.91 -3.58
C PHE A 140 -7.41 -8.51 -3.76
N ASN A 141 -6.28 -8.28 -3.14
CA ASN A 141 -5.53 -7.05 -3.21
C ASN A 141 -4.06 -7.35 -3.52
N ILE A 142 -3.45 -6.56 -4.38
CA ILE A 142 -2.01 -6.62 -4.63
C ILE A 142 -1.42 -5.23 -4.43
N GLN A 143 -0.32 -5.16 -3.69
CA GLN A 143 0.45 -3.94 -3.50
C GLN A 143 1.69 -3.95 -4.39
N PHE A 144 1.90 -2.83 -5.06
CA PHE A 144 2.99 -2.63 -6.00
C PHE A 144 3.85 -1.43 -5.61
N LEU A 145 5.14 -1.53 -5.90
CA LEU A 145 6.03 -0.37 -6.00
C LEU A 145 6.25 -0.04 -7.46
N ALA A 146 6.25 1.24 -7.79
CA ALA A 146 6.56 1.71 -9.14
C ALA A 146 7.56 2.87 -9.10
N LYS A 147 8.62 2.75 -9.91
CA LYS A 147 9.60 3.80 -10.15
C LYS A 147 9.99 3.78 -11.63
N ASN A 148 9.78 4.90 -12.33
CA ASN A 148 10.11 5.04 -13.76
C ASN A 148 9.58 3.87 -14.64
N ASN A 149 8.32 3.49 -14.48
CA ASN A 149 7.68 2.33 -15.12
C ASN A 149 8.23 0.95 -14.72
N ASP A 150 9.23 0.87 -13.86
CA ASP A 150 9.59 -0.39 -13.23
C ASP A 150 8.57 -0.71 -12.14
N VAL A 151 7.95 -1.89 -12.21
CA VAL A 151 6.84 -2.30 -11.34
C VAL A 151 7.23 -3.56 -10.60
N LYS A 152 7.22 -3.50 -9.27
CA LYS A 152 7.54 -4.62 -8.40
C LYS A 152 6.37 -4.95 -7.48
N VAL A 153 6.11 -6.24 -7.28
CA VAL A 153 5.10 -6.72 -6.34
C VAL A 153 5.67 -6.73 -4.93
N ILE A 154 4.95 -6.14 -3.97
CA ILE A 154 5.27 -6.26 -2.55
C ILE A 154 4.57 -7.49 -1.96
N GLU A 155 3.24 -7.54 -2.10
CA GLU A 155 2.43 -8.62 -1.54
C GLU A 155 1.13 -8.82 -2.31
N CYS A 156 0.55 -10.02 -2.16
CA CYS A 156 -0.77 -10.35 -2.64
C CYS A 156 -1.61 -10.89 -1.48
N ASN A 157 -2.71 -10.21 -1.18
CA ASN A 157 -3.64 -10.56 -0.12
C ASN A 157 -4.89 -11.21 -0.71
N LEU A 158 -5.14 -12.48 -0.39
CA LEU A 158 -6.32 -13.24 -0.86
C LEU A 158 -7.55 -12.94 0.01
N ARG A 159 -7.85 -11.67 0.15
CA ARG A 159 -8.97 -11.12 0.93
C ARG A 159 -9.29 -9.71 0.47
N ALA A 160 -10.44 -9.19 0.88
CA ALA A 160 -10.74 -7.76 0.74
C ALA A 160 -9.75 -6.93 1.57
N SER A 161 -9.23 -5.86 0.98
CA SER A 161 -8.41 -4.86 1.65
C SER A 161 -9.27 -3.84 2.40
N ARG A 162 -8.66 -2.98 3.19
CA ARG A 162 -9.35 -1.85 3.83
C ARG A 162 -9.83 -0.80 2.81
N SER A 163 -9.18 -0.73 1.64
CA SER A 163 -9.58 0.18 0.54
C SER A 163 -10.80 -0.30 -0.25
N PHE A 164 -11.22 -1.57 -0.14
CA PHE A 164 -12.41 -2.09 -0.87
C PHE A 164 -13.69 -1.27 -0.65
N PRO A 165 -14.08 -0.89 0.59
CA PRO A 165 -15.26 -0.05 0.78
C PRO A 165 -15.13 1.33 0.13
N PHE A 166 -13.93 1.91 0.17
CA PHE A 166 -13.63 3.20 -0.43
C PHE A 166 -13.76 3.14 -1.96
N VAL A 167 -13.05 2.23 -2.63
CA VAL A 167 -13.11 2.11 -4.09
C VAL A 167 -14.51 1.71 -4.56
N SER A 168 -15.23 0.88 -3.81
CA SER A 168 -16.60 0.50 -4.10
C SER A 168 -17.53 1.72 -4.12
N LYS A 169 -17.41 2.62 -3.15
CA LYS A 169 -18.20 3.85 -3.06
C LYS A 169 -17.85 4.83 -4.17
N VAL A 170 -16.56 5.02 -4.46
CA VAL A 170 -16.11 5.94 -5.51
C VAL A 170 -16.58 5.44 -6.89
N LEU A 171 -16.46 4.14 -7.17
CA LEU A 171 -16.94 3.54 -8.43
C LEU A 171 -18.46 3.40 -8.50
N LYS A 172 -19.17 3.58 -7.39
CA LYS A 172 -20.62 3.26 -7.28
C LYS A 172 -20.91 1.80 -7.67
N ARG A 173 -20.00 0.89 -7.35
CA ARG A 173 -20.10 -0.55 -7.55
C ARG A 173 -19.72 -1.27 -6.27
N ASN A 174 -20.50 -2.22 -5.86
CA ASN A 174 -20.24 -2.95 -4.63
C ASN A 174 -19.34 -4.17 -4.89
N PHE A 175 -18.02 -3.99 -4.80
CA PHE A 175 -17.04 -5.07 -4.97
C PHE A 175 -17.25 -6.23 -4.00
N ILE A 176 -17.68 -5.94 -2.78
CA ILE A 176 -17.97 -6.98 -1.78
C ILE A 176 -19.17 -7.82 -2.22
N GLU A 177 -20.21 -7.20 -2.75
CA GLU A 177 -21.36 -7.93 -3.27
C GLU A 177 -20.96 -8.83 -4.45
N THR A 178 -20.22 -8.29 -5.42
CA THR A 178 -19.72 -9.06 -6.57
C THR A 178 -18.89 -10.26 -6.08
N ALA A 179 -17.95 -10.02 -5.16
CA ALA A 179 -17.11 -11.07 -4.59
C ALA A 179 -17.93 -12.14 -3.86
N THR A 180 -18.90 -11.73 -3.04
CA THR A 180 -19.79 -12.66 -2.31
C THR A 180 -20.62 -13.52 -3.25
N ARG A 181 -21.19 -12.92 -4.31
CA ARG A 181 -21.97 -13.64 -5.31
C ARG A 181 -21.11 -14.69 -6.03
N ILE A 182 -19.88 -14.32 -6.41
CA ILE A 182 -18.93 -15.24 -7.05
C ILE A 182 -18.58 -16.41 -6.11
N MET A 183 -18.28 -16.12 -4.84
CA MET A 183 -17.92 -17.15 -3.87
C MET A 183 -19.10 -18.10 -3.52
N LEU A 184 -20.33 -17.67 -3.75
CA LEU A 184 -21.55 -18.47 -3.54
C LEU A 184 -22.12 -19.05 -4.83
N ASP A 185 -21.39 -18.95 -5.96
CA ASP A 185 -21.88 -19.37 -7.29
C ASP A 185 -23.21 -18.73 -7.68
N ALA A 186 -23.48 -17.52 -7.17
CA ALA A 186 -24.70 -16.77 -7.45
C ALA A 186 -24.53 -15.86 -8.69
N PRO A 187 -25.60 -15.58 -9.43
CA PRO A 187 -25.54 -14.66 -10.57
C PRO A 187 -25.03 -13.27 -10.17
N TYR A 188 -24.15 -12.71 -10.96
CA TYR A 188 -23.65 -11.36 -10.80
C TYR A 188 -23.62 -10.61 -12.14
N THR A 189 -23.60 -9.28 -12.10
CA THR A 189 -23.50 -8.44 -13.29
C THR A 189 -22.05 -8.05 -13.53
N LYS A 190 -21.49 -8.46 -14.68
CA LYS A 190 -20.14 -8.04 -15.06
C LYS A 190 -20.14 -6.53 -15.36
N PRO A 191 -19.18 -5.75 -14.84
CA PRO A 191 -19.07 -4.33 -15.16
C PRO A 191 -18.88 -4.09 -16.65
N ASP A 192 -19.57 -3.11 -17.19
CA ASP A 192 -19.51 -2.69 -18.59
C ASP A 192 -18.50 -1.55 -18.85
N LYS A 193 -18.06 -0.86 -17.79
CA LYS A 193 -17.14 0.29 -17.86
C LYS A 193 -15.83 0.00 -17.17
N SER A 194 -14.78 0.66 -17.66
CA SER A 194 -13.48 0.70 -17.01
C SER A 194 -13.56 1.44 -15.66
N ALA A 195 -12.72 1.06 -14.72
CA ALA A 195 -12.54 1.78 -13.47
C ALA A 195 -11.98 3.21 -13.65
N PHE A 196 -11.47 3.52 -14.83
CA PHE A 196 -10.99 4.87 -15.18
C PHE A 196 -12.06 5.74 -15.85
N ASP A 197 -13.22 5.18 -16.21
CA ASP A 197 -14.33 5.93 -16.86
C ASP A 197 -15.27 6.53 -15.80
N ILE A 198 -14.73 7.41 -14.96
CA ILE A 198 -15.48 8.18 -13.98
C ILE A 198 -15.07 9.65 -14.05
N ASP A 199 -16.04 10.55 -13.84
CA ASP A 199 -15.87 12.00 -13.97
C ASP A 199 -15.55 12.70 -12.64
N TRP A 200 -15.16 11.95 -11.63
CA TRP A 200 -14.84 12.45 -10.30
C TRP A 200 -13.65 11.69 -9.71
N ILE A 201 -13.07 12.25 -8.66
CA ILE A 201 -11.94 11.66 -7.96
C ILE A 201 -12.31 11.41 -6.50
N GLY A 202 -11.91 10.25 -5.99
CA GLY A 202 -12.01 9.93 -4.58
C GLY A 202 -10.65 10.05 -3.88
N VAL A 203 -10.66 10.57 -2.66
CA VAL A 203 -9.51 10.54 -1.75
C VAL A 203 -9.91 9.91 -0.43
N LYS A 204 -9.13 8.93 0.02
CA LYS A 204 -9.22 8.34 1.35
C LYS A 204 -8.14 8.96 2.23
N ALA A 205 -8.51 9.59 3.34
CA ALA A 205 -7.59 10.04 4.37
C ALA A 205 -7.77 9.23 5.66
N SER A 206 -6.66 8.91 6.31
CA SER A 206 -6.65 8.14 7.55
C SER A 206 -6.83 9.03 8.76
N GLN A 207 -7.53 8.52 9.77
CA GLN A 207 -7.77 9.17 11.05
C GLN A 207 -6.85 8.58 12.10
N PHE A 208 -6.21 9.45 12.88
CA PHE A 208 -5.32 9.06 13.97
C PHE A 208 -5.85 9.59 15.30
N SER A 209 -6.11 8.70 16.26
CA SER A 209 -6.56 9.05 17.59
C SER A 209 -5.37 9.02 18.56
N PHE A 210 -4.45 9.98 18.44
CA PHE A 210 -3.25 10.04 19.28
C PHE A 210 -3.56 10.13 20.78
N ALA A 211 -4.74 10.60 21.16
CA ALA A 211 -5.21 10.54 22.54
C ALA A 211 -5.38 9.10 23.09
N ARG A 212 -5.60 8.13 22.19
CA ARG A 212 -5.69 6.69 22.51
C ARG A 212 -4.36 5.96 22.31
N LEU A 213 -3.49 6.50 21.48
CA LEU A 213 -2.21 5.93 21.12
C LEU A 213 -1.12 6.56 22.01
N HIS A 214 -1.05 6.14 23.27
CA HIS A 214 -0.03 6.64 24.20
C HIS A 214 1.38 6.40 23.63
N LYS A 215 2.19 7.47 23.55
CA LYS A 215 3.57 7.46 23.02
C LYS A 215 3.69 7.06 21.55
N ALA A 216 2.62 7.13 20.75
CA ALA A 216 2.73 6.93 19.31
C ALA A 216 3.52 8.07 18.67
N ASP A 217 4.42 7.71 17.77
CA ASP A 217 5.12 8.66 16.91
C ASP A 217 4.14 9.17 15.84
N PRO A 218 3.99 10.50 15.66
CA PRO A 218 3.16 11.05 14.59
C PRO A 218 3.76 10.88 13.19
N VAL A 219 5.02 10.45 13.07
CA VAL A 219 5.65 10.16 11.79
C VAL A 219 5.13 8.84 11.25
N LEU A 220 4.57 8.88 10.04
CA LEU A 220 4.06 7.69 9.36
C LEU A 220 5.21 6.77 8.95
N GLY A 221 5.01 5.47 9.12
CA GLY A 221 5.99 4.45 8.80
C GLY A 221 5.34 3.16 8.31
N VAL A 222 6.13 2.10 8.30
CA VAL A 222 5.71 0.78 7.82
C VAL A 222 4.75 0.06 8.77
N ASP A 223 4.64 0.55 10.01
CA ASP A 223 3.72 0.02 11.02
C ASP A 223 2.41 0.82 11.02
N MET A 224 1.27 0.14 11.19
CA MET A 224 -0.05 0.76 11.11
C MET A 224 -0.45 1.41 12.43
N SER A 225 -0.75 2.71 12.40
CA SER A 225 -1.18 3.51 13.56
C SER A 225 -2.58 4.11 13.43
N SER A 226 -3.19 4.07 12.26
CA SER A 226 -4.52 4.65 12.01
C SER A 226 -5.63 3.95 12.80
N THR A 227 -6.61 4.73 13.27
CA THR A 227 -7.76 4.26 14.03
C THR A 227 -9.08 4.30 13.26
N GLY A 228 -9.06 4.86 12.07
CA GLY A 228 -10.20 4.97 11.17
C GLY A 228 -9.80 5.63 9.86
N GLU A 229 -10.80 5.87 9.00
CA GLU A 229 -10.58 6.48 7.70
C GLU A 229 -11.83 7.21 7.21
N VAL A 230 -11.63 8.17 6.33
CA VAL A 230 -12.68 8.93 5.65
C VAL A 230 -12.42 8.88 4.15
N GLY A 231 -13.49 8.73 3.37
CA GLY A 231 -13.44 8.84 1.91
C GLY A 231 -14.25 10.06 1.46
N CYS A 232 -13.65 10.94 0.67
CA CYS A 232 -14.29 12.09 0.05
C CYS A 232 -14.21 11.99 -1.47
N ILE A 233 -15.20 12.59 -2.15
CA ILE A 233 -15.27 12.68 -3.61
C ILE A 233 -15.28 14.16 -3.98
N GLY A 234 -14.57 14.53 -5.02
CA GLY A 234 -14.54 15.87 -5.60
C GLY A 234 -14.48 15.80 -7.12
N ASP A 235 -14.70 16.94 -7.77
CA ASP A 235 -14.61 17.05 -9.22
C ASP A 235 -13.15 16.95 -9.70
N ASP A 236 -12.21 17.32 -8.81
CA ASP A 236 -10.77 17.16 -9.04
C ASP A 236 -10.03 16.64 -7.79
N PHE A 237 -8.73 16.36 -7.97
CA PHE A 237 -7.87 15.85 -6.91
C PHE A 237 -7.76 16.81 -5.72
N ASN A 238 -7.64 18.12 -5.97
CA ASN A 238 -7.41 19.09 -4.90
C ASN A 238 -8.66 19.25 -4.04
N GLU A 239 -9.84 19.28 -4.65
CA GLU A 239 -11.12 19.33 -3.94
C GLU A 239 -11.33 18.09 -3.08
N ALA A 240 -11.14 16.90 -3.66
CA ALA A 240 -11.28 15.65 -2.94
C ALA A 240 -10.28 15.54 -1.77
N LEU A 241 -9.02 15.93 -1.99
CA LEU A 241 -7.98 15.93 -0.96
C LEU A 241 -8.30 16.90 0.15
N LEU A 242 -8.62 18.16 -0.17
CA LEU A 242 -8.95 19.17 0.82
C LEU A 242 -10.13 18.74 1.68
N SER A 243 -11.18 18.22 1.05
CA SER A 243 -12.37 17.71 1.75
C SER A 243 -12.02 16.56 2.69
N ALA A 244 -11.20 15.63 2.24
CA ALA A 244 -10.75 14.50 3.06
C ALA A 244 -9.89 14.96 4.25
N MET A 245 -8.96 15.90 4.03
CA MET A 245 -8.11 16.46 5.10
C MET A 245 -8.93 17.21 6.15
N ILE A 246 -9.92 18.00 5.73
CA ILE A 246 -10.82 18.70 6.67
C ILE A 246 -11.65 17.67 7.47
N ALA A 247 -12.14 16.64 6.83
CA ALA A 247 -12.98 15.62 7.45
C ALA A 247 -12.23 14.81 8.53
N VAL A 248 -10.91 14.64 8.41
CA VAL A 248 -10.07 14.03 9.47
C VAL A 248 -9.53 15.03 10.49
N GLY A 249 -10.03 16.27 10.49
CA GLY A 249 -9.77 17.25 11.52
C GLY A 249 -8.69 18.28 11.22
N ASN A 250 -8.12 18.28 10.02
CA ASN A 250 -7.21 19.34 9.62
C ASN A 250 -7.99 20.66 9.44
N ARG A 251 -7.34 21.78 9.77
CA ARG A 251 -7.96 23.11 9.71
C ARG A 251 -7.30 23.95 8.62
N ILE A 252 -8.10 24.69 7.87
CA ILE A 252 -7.59 25.68 6.95
C ILE A 252 -6.94 26.81 7.76
N PRO A 253 -5.67 27.15 7.52
CA PRO A 253 -5.00 28.24 8.20
C PRO A 253 -5.70 29.58 7.94
N GLN A 254 -5.91 30.38 8.99
CA GLN A 254 -6.60 31.66 8.89
C GLN A 254 -5.65 32.86 8.99
N LYS A 255 -4.37 32.64 9.30
CA LYS A 255 -3.35 33.67 9.47
C LYS A 255 -2.06 33.25 8.75
N ASN A 256 -0.96 33.21 9.47
CA ASN A 256 0.34 32.87 8.94
C ASN A 256 0.52 31.34 8.83
N VAL A 257 1.21 30.90 7.79
CA VAL A 257 1.58 29.50 7.57
C VAL A 257 3.09 29.40 7.53
N LEU A 258 3.65 28.53 8.33
CA LEU A 258 5.05 28.11 8.19
C LEU A 258 5.08 26.88 7.25
N VAL A 259 5.76 27.01 6.13
CA VAL A 259 5.99 25.91 5.21
C VAL A 259 7.43 25.45 5.35
N SER A 260 7.62 24.16 5.64
CA SER A 260 8.91 23.50 5.61
C SER A 260 8.82 22.34 4.63
N SER A 261 9.68 22.32 3.63
CA SER A 261 9.77 21.22 2.67
C SER A 261 11.17 20.62 2.71
N GLY A 262 11.25 19.29 2.54
CA GLY A 262 12.52 18.62 2.28
C GLY A 262 13.08 19.01 0.91
N GLN A 263 14.38 18.76 0.69
CA GLN A 263 14.94 18.85 -0.65
C GLN A 263 14.30 17.77 -1.52
N GLU A 264 13.72 18.17 -2.66
CA GLU A 264 13.38 17.21 -3.70
C GLU A 264 14.65 16.49 -4.12
N GLN A 265 14.75 15.22 -3.81
CA GLN A 265 15.75 14.36 -4.45
C GLN A 265 15.23 14.06 -5.84
N GLY A 266 15.75 14.79 -6.83
CA GLY A 266 15.50 14.64 -8.24
C GLY A 266 15.87 13.27 -8.80
#